data_5d050f8b627156b38d2944d5c3267b12
#
_entry.id   5d050f8b627156b38d2944d5c3267b12
#
_cell.length_a   1.000
_cell.length_b   1.000
_cell.length_c   1.000
_cell.angle_alpha   90.00
_cell.angle_beta   90.00
_cell.angle_gamma   90.00
#
_symmetry.space_group_name_H-M   'P 1'
#
loop_
_entity.id
_entity.type
_entity.pdbx_description
1 polymer ?
#
loop_
_entity_poly.entity_id
_entity_poly.type
_entity_poly.pdbx_seq_one_letter_code
_entity_poly.pdbx_strand_id
1 'polypeptide(L)'
;MSESLTPNEQIVRIEKSILRGTRPRSIGYNARIGTHGPRIVDSVVRIEVANGAWGLGWSNIGREEAEALIGRKTGELFHLPEGSLPAGRPIDLPLWDLTARLMHLPLYKLLGARGKRQVELYDASIYIDDLEMSDSETISLFRSEIESGQEYGYKHFKLKVGRGARWMEPEAGLQRDALVIRTVRQACDPGARLMIDANMGNTLNSAKALLDICADVGIYWFEEPFAEDRPLNQALKEYLVEQSWDTLVADGEFAPPPSFFSMVEEGLIDVVQHDFRLSGLTWWRSVAADLEMWDVLCAPHTWGSYIERYHHAHFAASIPNYALLEAAPAHMPGLIEDGWSFIDGKLTVPDTPGAGIAIEEKIFSQGIEDRDGFSLRL
;
A
#
# COMPACT_ATOMS: atom_id res chain seq x y z
N MET A 1 -9.23 -2.30 39.48
CA MET A 1 -8.15 -1.83 38.63
C MET A 1 -7.92 -2.95 37.63
N SER A 2 -8.34 -2.80 36.39
CA SER A 2 -8.00 -3.77 35.34
C SER A 2 -6.49 -3.67 35.10
N GLU A 3 -5.75 -4.75 35.37
CA GLU A 3 -4.38 -4.84 34.90
C GLU A 3 -4.37 -4.54 33.38
N SER A 4 -3.54 -3.61 32.97
CA SER A 4 -3.37 -3.26 31.56
C SER A 4 -2.96 -4.53 30.81
N LEU A 5 -3.76 -4.96 29.83
CA LEU A 5 -3.43 -6.09 28.96
C LEU A 5 -2.18 -5.81 28.10
N THR A 6 -1.72 -4.57 28.07
CA THR A 6 -0.57 -4.15 27.28
C THR A 6 0.74 -4.51 27.98
N PRO A 7 1.65 -5.26 27.36
CA PRO A 7 2.98 -5.51 27.91
C PRO A 7 3.72 -4.20 28.20
N ASN A 8 4.42 -4.13 29.34
CA ASN A 8 5.09 -2.91 29.80
C ASN A 8 6.58 -3.17 30.05
N GLU A 9 7.30 -3.44 28.97
CA GLU A 9 8.72 -3.78 28.96
C GLU A 9 9.59 -2.55 28.62
N GLN A 10 10.85 -2.53 29.11
CA GLN A 10 11.78 -1.45 28.80
C GLN A 10 12.46 -1.68 27.45
N ILE A 11 12.46 -0.68 26.58
CA ILE A 11 13.19 -0.70 25.30
C ILE A 11 14.69 -0.58 25.59
N VAL A 12 15.44 -1.61 25.22
CA VAL A 12 16.91 -1.66 25.43
C VAL A 12 17.71 -1.50 24.15
N ARG A 13 17.07 -1.66 22.99
CA ARG A 13 17.71 -1.50 21.68
C ARG A 13 16.71 -1.00 20.64
N ILE A 14 17.18 -0.09 19.79
CA ILE A 14 16.51 0.34 18.56
C ILE A 14 17.54 0.32 17.44
N GLU A 15 17.26 -0.43 16.39
CA GLU A 15 18.13 -0.56 15.23
C GLU A 15 17.34 -0.25 13.97
N LYS A 16 17.90 0.60 13.11
CA LYS A 16 17.38 0.93 11.79
C LYS A 16 18.30 0.37 10.73
N SER A 17 17.75 -0.45 9.85
CA SER A 17 18.44 -1.07 8.73
C SER A 17 17.83 -0.61 7.41
N ILE A 18 18.66 -0.27 6.44
CA ILE A 18 18.25 0.08 5.09
C ILE A 18 18.40 -1.13 4.19
N LEU A 19 17.29 -1.71 3.79
CA LEU A 19 17.23 -2.86 2.90
C LEU A 19 17.11 -2.41 1.45
N ARG A 20 17.77 -3.13 0.55
CA ARG A 20 17.81 -2.81 -0.88
C ARG A 20 17.33 -4.00 -1.69
N GLY A 21 16.14 -3.86 -2.26
CA GLY A 21 15.53 -4.83 -3.17
C GLY A 21 15.57 -4.38 -4.63
N THR A 22 15.12 -5.26 -5.50
CA THR A 22 15.04 -5.02 -6.94
C THR A 22 13.71 -5.51 -7.51
N ARG A 23 13.22 -4.81 -8.52
CA ARG A 23 12.12 -5.26 -9.40
C ARG A 23 12.69 -5.98 -10.61
N PRO A 24 11.93 -6.86 -11.27
CA PRO A 24 12.40 -7.59 -12.45
C PRO A 24 12.66 -6.66 -13.66
N ARG A 25 12.04 -5.48 -13.68
CA ARG A 25 12.20 -4.46 -14.72
C ARG A 25 12.29 -3.06 -14.12
N SER A 26 12.77 -2.12 -14.92
CA SER A 26 12.67 -0.69 -14.58
C SER A 26 11.21 -0.27 -14.68
N ILE A 27 10.78 0.57 -13.76
CA ILE A 27 9.44 1.14 -13.73
C ILE A 27 9.51 2.57 -14.27
N GLY A 28 8.63 2.88 -15.21
CA GLY A 28 8.62 4.14 -15.94
C GLY A 28 7.94 5.30 -15.24
N TYR A 29 7.14 6.01 -15.99
CA TYR A 29 6.55 7.29 -15.63
C TYR A 29 5.13 7.10 -15.06
N ASN A 30 4.69 8.05 -14.27
CA ASN A 30 3.27 8.30 -14.06
C ASN A 30 2.90 9.69 -14.66
N ALA A 31 1.67 10.15 -14.51
CA ALA A 31 1.25 11.42 -15.10
C ALA A 31 2.05 12.65 -14.61
N ARG A 32 2.75 12.56 -13.47
CA ARG A 32 3.45 13.68 -12.81
C ARG A 32 4.96 13.49 -12.69
N ILE A 33 5.41 12.26 -12.43
CA ILE A 33 6.79 11.92 -12.06
C ILE A 33 7.41 11.07 -13.16
N GLY A 34 8.68 11.29 -13.44
CA GLY A 34 9.47 10.51 -14.38
C GLY A 34 9.79 9.09 -13.86
N THR A 35 10.81 8.48 -14.46
CA THR A 35 11.19 7.09 -14.21
C THR A 35 11.44 6.78 -12.74
N HIS A 36 10.76 5.73 -12.24
CA HIS A 36 10.92 5.22 -10.88
C HIS A 36 12.08 4.20 -10.74
N GLY A 37 12.45 3.55 -11.86
CA GLY A 37 13.55 2.58 -11.92
C GLY A 37 13.27 1.23 -11.25
N PRO A 38 14.30 0.35 -11.20
CA PRO A 38 14.12 -1.02 -10.72
C PRO A 38 14.38 -1.19 -9.22
N ARG A 39 14.80 -0.15 -8.51
CA ARG A 39 15.24 -0.28 -7.10
C ARG A 39 14.09 -0.12 -6.14
N ILE A 40 14.18 -0.88 -5.03
CA ILE A 40 13.36 -0.71 -3.84
C ILE A 40 14.31 -0.42 -2.68
N VAL A 41 13.95 0.55 -1.84
CA VAL A 41 14.70 0.88 -0.63
C VAL A 41 13.72 0.90 0.53
N ASP A 42 13.85 -0.06 1.44
CA ASP A 42 13.04 -0.14 2.66
C ASP A 42 13.84 0.28 3.88
N SER A 43 13.22 1.12 4.70
CA SER A 43 13.70 1.48 6.02
C SER A 43 13.00 0.61 7.06
N VAL A 44 13.74 -0.32 7.67
CA VAL A 44 13.19 -1.29 8.61
C VAL A 44 13.77 -1.05 10.00
N VAL A 45 12.91 -0.95 10.99
CA VAL A 45 13.29 -0.76 12.38
C VAL A 45 12.97 -2.00 13.20
N ARG A 46 13.95 -2.46 13.97
CA ARG A 46 13.84 -3.48 15.01
C ARG A 46 13.95 -2.83 16.38
N ILE A 47 12.96 -3.05 17.22
CA ILE A 47 13.00 -2.67 18.64
C ILE A 47 13.15 -3.94 19.48
N GLU A 48 14.01 -3.91 20.51
CA GLU A 48 14.19 -5.01 21.45
C GLU A 48 13.95 -4.52 22.88
N VAL A 49 13.29 -5.33 23.68
CA VAL A 49 12.97 -5.02 25.08
C VAL A 49 13.78 -5.90 26.03
N ALA A 50 13.80 -5.53 27.33
CA ALA A 50 14.69 -6.10 28.34
C ALA A 50 14.61 -7.63 28.51
N ASN A 51 13.45 -8.24 28.21
CA ASN A 51 13.28 -9.69 28.25
C ASN A 51 13.76 -10.41 26.97
N GLY A 52 14.34 -9.69 25.99
CA GLY A 52 14.84 -10.22 24.73
C GLY A 52 13.79 -10.35 23.62
N ALA A 53 12.53 -10.02 23.88
CA ALA A 53 11.53 -9.95 22.82
C ALA A 53 11.79 -8.75 21.90
N TRP A 54 11.40 -8.88 20.64
CA TRP A 54 11.63 -7.86 19.63
C TRP A 54 10.43 -7.69 18.69
N GLY A 55 10.33 -6.52 18.08
CA GLY A 55 9.35 -6.23 17.03
C GLY A 55 10.02 -5.57 15.85
N LEU A 56 9.51 -5.85 14.64
CA LEU A 56 10.04 -5.41 13.36
C LEU A 56 8.96 -4.76 12.52
N GLY A 57 9.29 -3.67 11.84
CA GLY A 57 8.40 -3.04 10.88
C GLY A 57 9.07 -1.91 10.13
N TRP A 58 8.39 -1.43 9.09
CA TRP A 58 8.82 -0.24 8.40
C TRP A 58 8.74 0.98 9.33
N SER A 59 9.75 1.83 9.31
CA SER A 59 9.74 3.11 10.00
C SER A 59 10.80 4.04 9.41
N ASN A 60 10.48 5.31 9.31
CA ASN A 60 11.44 6.34 8.88
C ASN A 60 11.97 7.17 10.06
N ILE A 61 11.94 6.64 11.28
CA ILE A 61 12.42 7.31 12.48
C ILE A 61 13.87 7.78 12.30
N GLY A 62 14.16 9.01 12.74
CA GLY A 62 15.52 9.55 12.81
C GLY A 62 16.28 9.06 14.05
N ARG A 63 17.63 9.16 14.03
CA ARG A 63 18.47 8.75 15.16
C ARG A 63 18.13 9.49 16.45
N GLU A 64 18.02 10.83 16.41
CA GLU A 64 17.72 11.65 17.60
C GLU A 64 16.35 11.30 18.21
N GLU A 65 15.37 11.06 17.37
CA GLU A 65 14.03 10.66 17.79
C GLU A 65 14.05 9.24 18.42
N ALA A 66 14.83 8.33 17.86
CA ALA A 66 15.01 6.98 18.41
C ALA A 66 15.81 7.01 19.75
N GLU A 67 16.79 7.90 19.90
CA GLU A 67 17.51 8.10 21.17
C GLU A 67 16.57 8.49 22.31
N ALA A 68 15.54 9.30 22.03
CA ALA A 68 14.53 9.69 23.01
C ALA A 68 13.58 8.55 23.45
N LEU A 69 13.59 7.41 22.73
CA LEU A 69 12.78 6.24 23.04
C LEU A 69 13.55 5.16 23.78
N ILE A 70 14.88 5.15 23.73
CA ILE A 70 15.72 4.20 24.48
C ILE A 70 15.48 4.37 25.99
N GLY A 71 15.31 3.25 26.70
CA GLY A 71 15.07 3.22 28.14
C GLY A 71 13.61 3.47 28.53
N ARG A 72 12.73 3.92 27.62
CA ARG A 72 11.30 4.08 27.89
C ARG A 72 10.61 2.72 27.98
N LYS A 73 9.49 2.69 28.69
CA LYS A 73 8.63 1.51 28.76
C LYS A 73 7.65 1.49 27.61
N THR A 74 7.37 0.32 27.07
CA THR A 74 6.42 0.14 25.97
C THR A 74 5.02 0.67 26.33
N GLY A 75 4.59 0.56 27.58
CA GLY A 75 3.31 1.14 28.04
C GLY A 75 3.25 2.68 28.03
N GLU A 76 4.37 3.39 27.85
CA GLU A 76 4.38 4.84 27.63
C GLU A 76 4.21 5.21 26.16
N LEU A 77 4.32 4.22 25.26
CA LEU A 77 4.34 4.40 23.81
C LEU A 77 3.16 3.72 23.11
N PHE A 78 2.56 2.73 23.76
CA PHE A 78 1.58 1.86 23.13
C PHE A 78 0.57 1.31 24.17
N HIS A 79 -0.71 1.38 23.87
CA HIS A 79 -1.78 0.79 24.67
C HIS A 79 -2.75 0.01 23.78
N LEU A 80 -3.24 -1.15 24.26
CA LEU A 80 -4.40 -1.81 23.70
C LEU A 80 -5.67 -1.28 24.38
N PRO A 81 -6.73 -1.04 23.63
CA PRO A 81 -6.92 -1.29 22.19
C PRO A 81 -6.52 -0.13 21.26
N GLU A 82 -6.04 1.02 21.77
CA GLU A 82 -5.82 2.26 21.01
C GLU A 82 -4.68 2.14 19.99
N GLY A 83 -3.62 1.42 20.31
CA GLY A 83 -2.39 1.32 19.52
C GLY A 83 -1.31 2.29 20.00
N SER A 84 -0.51 2.82 19.07
CA SER A 84 0.60 3.72 19.42
C SER A 84 0.11 5.08 19.90
N LEU A 85 0.60 5.48 21.07
CA LEU A 85 0.46 6.82 21.61
C LEU A 85 1.32 7.81 20.79
N PRO A 86 1.12 9.13 20.91
CA PRO A 86 1.85 10.11 20.08
C PRO A 86 3.37 9.90 20.03
N ALA A 87 4.01 9.56 21.16
CA ALA A 87 5.45 9.32 21.22
C ALA A 87 5.87 7.98 20.57
N GLY A 88 4.97 7.01 20.45
CA GLY A 88 5.22 5.70 19.82
C GLY A 88 4.96 5.67 18.32
N ARG A 89 4.26 6.68 17.77
CA ARG A 89 3.88 6.70 16.34
C ARG A 89 5.04 6.53 15.36
N PRO A 90 6.22 7.09 15.60
CA PRO A 90 7.35 6.89 14.69
C PRO A 90 7.79 5.42 14.54
N ILE A 91 7.47 4.57 15.52
CA ILE A 91 7.76 3.13 15.50
C ILE A 91 6.47 2.29 15.63
N ASP A 92 5.39 2.75 15.02
CA ASP A 92 4.06 2.14 15.13
C ASP A 92 4.06 0.66 14.73
N LEU A 93 4.54 0.32 13.55
CA LEU A 93 4.57 -1.07 13.06
C LEU A 93 5.45 -1.98 13.92
N PRO A 94 6.69 -1.58 14.30
CA PRO A 94 7.48 -2.33 15.29
C PRO A 94 6.79 -2.55 16.63
N LEU A 95 6.03 -1.57 17.14
CA LEU A 95 5.31 -1.72 18.42
C LEU A 95 4.14 -2.71 18.32
N TRP A 96 3.41 -2.67 17.20
CA TRP A 96 2.34 -3.64 16.93
C TRP A 96 2.91 -5.06 16.81
N ASP A 97 3.99 -5.26 16.06
CA ASP A 97 4.65 -6.57 15.91
C ASP A 97 5.19 -7.08 17.26
N LEU A 98 5.89 -6.22 18.04
CA LEU A 98 6.39 -6.54 19.37
C LEU A 98 5.24 -6.98 20.30
N THR A 99 4.16 -6.19 20.34
CA THR A 99 3.01 -6.49 21.21
C THR A 99 2.38 -7.83 20.86
N ALA A 100 2.20 -8.09 19.55
CA ALA A 100 1.65 -9.37 19.08
C ALA A 100 2.57 -10.54 19.45
N ARG A 101 3.90 -10.40 19.33
CA ARG A 101 4.89 -11.41 19.76
C ARG A 101 4.86 -11.66 21.24
N LEU A 102 4.83 -10.62 22.07
CA LEU A 102 4.76 -10.73 23.52
C LEU A 102 3.47 -11.42 24.00
N MET A 103 2.38 -11.23 23.25
CA MET A 103 1.10 -11.89 23.52
C MET A 103 0.98 -13.28 22.85
N HIS A 104 2.00 -13.73 22.14
CA HIS A 104 1.99 -14.99 21.37
C HIS A 104 0.83 -15.09 20.38
N LEU A 105 0.44 -13.97 19.78
CA LEU A 105 -0.65 -13.89 18.80
C LEU A 105 -0.12 -13.45 17.43
N PRO A 106 -0.68 -13.98 16.32
CA PRO A 106 -0.52 -13.33 15.02
C PRO A 106 -1.11 -11.93 15.08
N LEU A 107 -0.48 -10.99 14.38
CA LEU A 107 -0.89 -9.58 14.42
C LEU A 107 -2.37 -9.40 14.02
N TYR A 108 -2.87 -10.12 12.98
CA TYR A 108 -4.27 -10.01 12.58
C TYR A 108 -5.27 -10.41 13.67
N LYS A 109 -4.91 -11.36 14.56
CA LYS A 109 -5.75 -11.76 15.70
C LYS A 109 -5.76 -10.68 16.78
N LEU A 110 -4.61 -10.04 17.02
CA LEU A 110 -4.53 -8.91 17.94
C LEU A 110 -5.39 -7.73 17.45
N LEU A 111 -5.53 -7.58 16.14
CA LEU A 111 -6.36 -6.55 15.50
C LEU A 111 -7.86 -6.90 15.42
N GLY A 112 -8.28 -8.12 15.77
CA GLY A 112 -9.71 -8.51 15.84
C GLY A 112 -10.14 -9.61 14.87
N ALA A 113 -9.35 -9.99 13.88
CA ALA A 113 -9.54 -11.12 12.96
C ALA A 113 -10.93 -11.18 12.27
N ARG A 114 -11.48 -10.05 11.84
CA ARG A 114 -12.81 -9.97 11.20
C ARG A 114 -12.78 -10.18 9.67
N GLY A 115 -11.59 -10.08 9.07
CA GLY A 115 -11.36 -10.23 7.63
C GLY A 115 -10.93 -11.65 7.23
N LYS A 116 -10.56 -11.80 5.96
CA LYS A 116 -10.08 -13.05 5.39
C LYS A 116 -8.55 -13.12 5.45
N ARG A 117 -8.01 -14.26 5.87
CA ARG A 117 -6.55 -14.49 5.87
C ARG A 117 -5.94 -14.58 4.46
N GLN A 118 -6.72 -14.92 3.46
CA GLN A 118 -6.33 -14.91 2.05
C GLN A 118 -6.64 -13.53 1.47
N VAL A 119 -5.63 -12.67 1.41
CA VAL A 119 -5.73 -11.30 0.94
C VAL A 119 -5.41 -11.26 -0.55
N GLU A 120 -6.32 -10.75 -1.36
CA GLU A 120 -6.11 -10.57 -2.80
C GLU A 120 -5.17 -9.39 -3.05
N LEU A 121 -4.15 -9.61 -3.91
CA LEU A 121 -3.17 -8.61 -4.31
C LEU A 121 -3.40 -8.16 -5.76
N TYR A 122 -2.99 -6.92 -6.04
CA TYR A 122 -2.85 -6.46 -7.42
C TYR A 122 -1.41 -6.01 -7.72
N ASP A 123 -0.99 -6.21 -8.96
CA ASP A 123 0.27 -5.66 -9.47
C ASP A 123 0.06 -4.19 -9.85
N ALA A 124 0.69 -3.28 -9.12
CA ALA A 124 0.65 -1.84 -9.34
C ALA A 124 1.81 -1.34 -10.21
N SER A 125 2.57 -2.23 -10.83
CA SER A 125 3.81 -1.84 -11.52
C SER A 125 3.64 -1.54 -13.02
N ILE A 126 2.42 -1.49 -13.55
CA ILE A 126 2.16 -1.18 -14.96
C ILE A 126 2.14 0.34 -15.14
N TYR A 127 3.28 0.88 -15.53
CA TYR A 127 3.54 2.32 -15.63
C TYR A 127 3.55 2.80 -17.08
N ILE A 128 3.76 4.10 -17.30
CA ILE A 128 3.92 4.69 -18.63
C ILE A 128 5.35 4.43 -19.08
N ASP A 129 5.55 3.41 -19.92
CA ASP A 129 6.85 2.99 -20.44
C ASP A 129 6.92 3.04 -21.98
N ASP A 130 5.90 3.63 -22.63
CA ASP A 130 5.65 3.56 -24.07
C ASP A 130 5.70 4.90 -24.83
N LEU A 131 6.25 5.95 -24.22
CA LEU A 131 6.18 7.32 -24.76
C LEU A 131 6.78 7.48 -26.16
N GLU A 132 7.84 6.73 -26.46
CA GLU A 132 8.56 6.78 -27.76
C GLU A 132 8.17 5.61 -28.69
N MET A 133 7.12 4.85 -28.36
CA MET A 133 6.73 3.63 -29.06
C MET A 133 5.56 3.87 -30.03
N SER A 134 5.54 3.09 -31.11
CA SER A 134 4.36 2.92 -31.96
C SER A 134 3.25 2.15 -31.21
N ASP A 135 2.01 2.20 -31.71
CA ASP A 135 0.90 1.46 -31.13
C ASP A 135 1.17 -0.04 -31.06
N SER A 136 1.81 -0.63 -32.08
CA SER A 136 2.14 -2.06 -32.11
C SER A 136 3.19 -2.45 -31.08
N GLU A 137 4.19 -1.59 -30.84
CA GLU A 137 5.19 -1.80 -29.80
C GLU A 137 4.58 -1.63 -28.41
N THR A 138 3.73 -0.62 -28.21
CA THR A 138 2.96 -0.41 -26.99
C THR A 138 2.12 -1.65 -26.63
N ILE A 139 1.35 -2.19 -27.60
CA ILE A 139 0.55 -3.40 -27.40
C ILE A 139 1.44 -4.58 -26.99
N SER A 140 2.58 -4.76 -27.65
CA SER A 140 3.51 -5.86 -27.33
C SER A 140 4.12 -5.71 -25.95
N LEU A 141 4.52 -4.49 -25.56
CA LEU A 141 5.06 -4.18 -24.25
C LEU A 141 4.06 -4.55 -23.15
N PHE A 142 2.86 -3.97 -23.16
CA PHE A 142 1.90 -4.16 -22.08
C PHE A 142 1.37 -5.59 -21.99
N ARG A 143 1.27 -6.32 -23.09
CA ARG A 143 1.00 -7.77 -23.03
C ARG A 143 2.08 -8.52 -22.29
N SER A 144 3.35 -8.26 -22.59
CA SER A 144 4.47 -8.92 -21.91
C SER A 144 4.56 -8.55 -20.42
N GLU A 145 4.18 -7.34 -20.04
CA GLU A 145 4.13 -6.93 -18.63
C GLU A 145 3.05 -7.66 -17.85
N ILE A 146 1.85 -7.82 -18.44
CA ILE A 146 0.77 -8.60 -17.81
C ILE A 146 1.15 -10.07 -17.71
N GLU A 147 1.70 -10.69 -18.77
CA GLU A 147 2.20 -12.06 -18.75
C GLU A 147 3.23 -12.26 -17.63
N SER A 148 4.20 -11.33 -17.50
CA SER A 148 5.17 -11.35 -16.42
C SER A 148 4.52 -11.24 -15.04
N GLY A 149 3.57 -10.32 -14.83
CA GLY A 149 2.83 -10.22 -13.59
C GLY A 149 2.07 -11.51 -13.23
N GLN A 150 1.46 -12.15 -14.22
CA GLN A 150 0.78 -13.46 -14.05
C GLN A 150 1.76 -14.58 -13.70
N GLU A 151 2.97 -14.60 -14.29
CA GLU A 151 4.03 -15.55 -13.93
C GLU A 151 4.49 -15.39 -12.47
N TYR A 152 4.50 -14.15 -11.95
CA TYR A 152 4.72 -13.87 -10.52
C TYR A 152 3.53 -14.24 -9.63
N GLY A 153 2.39 -14.63 -10.22
CA GLY A 153 1.18 -15.07 -9.52
C GLY A 153 0.10 -14.00 -9.34
N TYR A 154 0.26 -12.79 -9.87
CA TYR A 154 -0.77 -11.74 -9.81
C TYR A 154 -1.93 -12.03 -10.76
N LYS A 155 -3.15 -11.64 -10.34
CA LYS A 155 -4.38 -11.76 -11.13
C LYS A 155 -5.04 -10.43 -11.42
N HIS A 156 -4.81 -9.44 -10.58
CA HIS A 156 -5.40 -8.11 -10.67
C HIS A 156 -4.30 -7.10 -10.99
N PHE A 157 -4.61 -6.06 -11.73
CA PHE A 157 -3.60 -5.12 -12.24
C PHE A 157 -4.11 -3.68 -12.14
N LYS A 158 -3.21 -2.78 -11.72
CA LYS A 158 -3.41 -1.33 -11.79
C LYS A 158 -2.41 -0.74 -12.77
N LEU A 159 -2.89 0.05 -13.73
CA LEU A 159 -2.04 0.71 -14.70
C LEU A 159 -2.11 2.22 -14.60
N LYS A 160 -1.00 2.88 -14.87
CA LYS A 160 -0.91 4.33 -14.89
C LYS A 160 -1.45 4.88 -16.22
N VAL A 161 -2.30 5.91 -16.10
CA VAL A 161 -2.87 6.69 -17.20
C VAL A 161 -2.54 8.18 -17.02
N GLY A 162 -3.09 9.06 -17.85
CA GLY A 162 -2.84 10.50 -17.78
C GLY A 162 -1.62 10.94 -18.58
N ARG A 163 -1.27 10.23 -19.68
CA ARG A 163 -0.17 10.60 -20.61
C ARG A 163 -0.29 12.01 -21.13
N GLY A 164 -1.53 12.47 -21.39
CA GLY A 164 -1.83 13.81 -21.88
C GLY A 164 -1.61 14.94 -20.88
N ALA A 165 -1.37 14.63 -19.59
CA ALA A 165 -1.11 15.65 -18.57
C ALA A 165 0.26 16.34 -18.74
N ARG A 166 1.26 15.59 -19.22
CA ARG A 166 2.64 16.08 -19.28
C ARG A 166 3.47 15.54 -20.44
N TRP A 167 3.22 14.32 -20.90
CA TRP A 167 4.16 13.57 -21.71
C TRP A 167 3.79 13.54 -23.19
N MET A 168 2.51 13.72 -23.50
CA MET A 168 1.96 13.71 -24.87
C MET A 168 1.00 14.88 -25.04
N GLU A 169 0.67 15.21 -26.30
CA GLU A 169 -0.45 16.12 -26.57
C GLU A 169 -1.74 15.53 -25.95
N PRO A 170 -2.62 16.35 -25.36
CA PRO A 170 -3.76 15.85 -24.56
C PRO A 170 -4.61 14.80 -25.24
N GLU A 171 -5.03 15.04 -26.50
CA GLU A 171 -5.86 14.09 -27.26
C GLU A 171 -5.10 12.81 -27.59
N ALA A 172 -3.84 12.92 -28.05
CA ALA A 172 -3.01 11.76 -28.34
C ALA A 172 -2.74 10.92 -27.08
N GLY A 173 -2.54 11.57 -25.93
CA GLY A 173 -2.37 10.91 -24.64
C GLY A 173 -3.61 10.17 -24.21
N LEU A 174 -4.80 10.76 -24.37
CA LEU A 174 -6.09 10.13 -24.09
C LEU A 174 -6.31 8.86 -24.94
N GLN A 175 -6.06 8.94 -26.24
CA GLN A 175 -6.17 7.78 -27.15
C GLN A 175 -5.18 6.68 -26.79
N ARG A 176 -3.94 7.06 -26.43
CA ARG A 176 -2.90 6.11 -26.00
C ARG A 176 -3.28 5.45 -24.66
N ASP A 177 -3.81 6.19 -23.69
CA ASP A 177 -4.33 5.64 -22.43
C ASP A 177 -5.43 4.59 -22.70
N ALA A 178 -6.38 4.90 -23.59
CA ALA A 178 -7.43 3.97 -23.97
C ALA A 178 -6.90 2.71 -24.68
N LEU A 179 -5.91 2.85 -25.57
CA LEU A 179 -5.24 1.72 -26.23
C LEU A 179 -4.59 0.79 -25.19
N VAL A 180 -3.88 1.35 -24.19
CA VAL A 180 -3.21 0.59 -23.15
C VAL A 180 -4.22 -0.11 -22.25
N ILE A 181 -5.27 0.58 -21.80
CA ILE A 181 -6.35 -0.02 -20.98
C ILE A 181 -6.98 -1.23 -21.70
N ARG A 182 -7.31 -1.11 -22.97
CA ARG A 182 -7.87 -2.21 -23.76
C ARG A 182 -6.88 -3.36 -23.96
N THR A 183 -5.61 -3.04 -24.19
CA THR A 183 -4.54 -4.03 -24.33
C THR A 183 -4.38 -4.84 -23.06
N VAL A 184 -4.31 -4.16 -21.91
CA VAL A 184 -4.20 -4.80 -20.59
C VAL A 184 -5.44 -5.65 -20.32
N ARG A 185 -6.67 -5.14 -20.56
CA ARG A 185 -7.89 -5.93 -20.38
C ARG A 185 -7.91 -7.22 -21.20
N GLN A 186 -7.42 -7.16 -22.44
CA GLN A 186 -7.36 -8.33 -23.33
C GLN A 186 -6.28 -9.35 -22.91
N ALA A 187 -5.22 -8.90 -22.23
CA ALA A 187 -4.16 -9.76 -21.71
C ALA A 187 -4.48 -10.38 -20.35
N CYS A 188 -5.38 -9.79 -19.59
CA CYS A 188 -5.81 -10.31 -18.28
C CYS A 188 -6.82 -11.42 -18.40
N ASP A 189 -6.89 -12.28 -17.38
CA ASP A 189 -7.97 -13.26 -17.21
C ASP A 189 -9.34 -12.57 -17.13
N PRO A 190 -10.43 -13.21 -17.58
CA PRO A 190 -11.77 -12.61 -17.57
C PRO A 190 -12.26 -12.12 -16.21
N GLY A 191 -11.85 -12.76 -15.11
CA GLY A 191 -12.19 -12.39 -13.73
C GLY A 191 -11.23 -11.38 -13.08
N ALA A 192 -10.23 -10.88 -13.81
CA ALA A 192 -9.29 -9.92 -13.27
C ALA A 192 -9.96 -8.56 -13.03
N ARG A 193 -9.72 -7.98 -11.85
CA ARG A 193 -10.03 -6.58 -11.58
C ARG A 193 -8.95 -5.72 -12.22
N LEU A 194 -9.37 -4.75 -13.02
CA LEU A 194 -8.49 -3.80 -13.69
C LEU A 194 -8.74 -2.42 -13.11
N MET A 195 -7.71 -1.82 -12.56
CA MET A 195 -7.72 -0.48 -12.00
C MET A 195 -6.90 0.47 -12.86
N ILE A 196 -7.31 1.72 -12.93
CA ILE A 196 -6.55 2.79 -13.57
C ILE A 196 -6.22 3.88 -12.57
N ASP A 197 -5.05 4.48 -12.71
CA ASP A 197 -4.53 5.49 -11.80
C ASP A 197 -3.93 6.65 -12.60
N ALA A 198 -4.54 7.83 -12.47
CA ALA A 198 -4.15 9.02 -13.21
C ALA A 198 -3.18 9.93 -12.43
N ASN A 199 -2.89 9.68 -11.17
CA ASN A 199 -2.08 10.56 -10.31
C ASN A 199 -2.45 12.04 -10.49
N MET A 200 -3.73 12.36 -10.44
CA MET A 200 -4.30 13.69 -10.66
C MET A 200 -4.00 14.29 -12.06
N GLY A 201 -3.76 13.44 -13.06
CA GLY A 201 -3.36 13.86 -14.43
C GLY A 201 -4.52 14.25 -15.34
N ASN A 202 -5.77 14.06 -14.92
CA ASN A 202 -6.93 14.40 -15.73
C ASN A 202 -7.62 15.69 -15.26
N THR A 203 -8.41 16.24 -16.15
CA THR A 203 -9.54 17.12 -15.84
C THR A 203 -10.80 16.28 -15.72
N LEU A 204 -11.88 16.81 -15.16
CA LEU A 204 -13.17 16.11 -15.15
C LEU A 204 -13.62 15.67 -16.57
N ASN A 205 -13.43 16.53 -17.57
CA ASN A 205 -13.84 16.23 -18.94
C ASN A 205 -12.98 15.12 -19.56
N SER A 206 -11.65 15.12 -19.35
CA SER A 206 -10.79 14.05 -19.87
C SER A 206 -10.96 12.74 -19.12
N ALA A 207 -11.29 12.78 -17.81
CA ALA A 207 -11.65 11.59 -17.05
C ALA A 207 -12.94 10.94 -17.60
N LYS A 208 -14.01 11.74 -17.83
CA LYS A 208 -15.24 11.27 -18.46
C LYS A 208 -15.00 10.71 -19.85
N ALA A 209 -14.24 11.43 -20.70
CA ALA A 209 -13.92 10.98 -22.05
C ALA A 209 -13.12 9.65 -22.06
N LEU A 210 -12.18 9.45 -21.12
CA LEU A 210 -11.45 8.18 -21.01
C LEU A 210 -12.40 7.03 -20.63
N LEU A 211 -13.31 7.25 -19.68
CA LEU A 211 -14.32 6.28 -19.29
C LEU A 211 -15.26 5.95 -20.44
N ASP A 212 -15.73 6.94 -21.23
CA ASP A 212 -16.56 6.73 -22.41
C ASP A 212 -15.88 5.84 -23.45
N ILE A 213 -14.62 6.16 -23.78
CA ILE A 213 -13.85 5.36 -24.74
C ILE A 213 -13.68 3.93 -24.22
N CYS A 214 -13.55 3.71 -22.91
CA CYS A 214 -13.32 2.43 -22.29
C CYS A 214 -14.58 1.80 -21.65
N ALA A 215 -15.79 2.21 -22.02
CA ALA A 215 -17.05 1.80 -21.40
C ALA A 215 -17.28 0.28 -21.36
N ASP A 216 -16.72 -0.46 -22.33
CA ASP A 216 -16.83 -1.92 -22.45
C ASP A 216 -15.74 -2.70 -21.67
N VAL A 217 -14.80 -2.00 -21.02
CA VAL A 217 -13.63 -2.62 -20.38
C VAL A 217 -13.95 -3.17 -18.99
N GLY A 218 -14.87 -2.55 -18.25
CA GLY A 218 -15.18 -2.91 -16.86
C GLY A 218 -14.04 -2.54 -15.92
N ILE A 219 -13.74 -1.23 -15.82
CA ILE A 219 -12.75 -0.68 -14.89
C ILE A 219 -13.29 -0.84 -13.47
N TYR A 220 -12.53 -1.48 -12.58
CA TYR A 220 -12.93 -1.73 -11.20
C TYR A 220 -12.87 -0.46 -10.35
N TRP A 221 -11.75 0.29 -10.39
CA TRP A 221 -11.70 1.65 -9.84
C TRP A 221 -10.88 2.60 -10.70
N PHE A 222 -11.19 3.89 -10.58
CA PHE A 222 -10.41 5.00 -11.09
C PHE A 222 -9.79 5.74 -9.91
N GLU A 223 -8.46 5.67 -9.81
CA GLU A 223 -7.66 6.24 -8.74
C GLU A 223 -7.14 7.61 -9.13
N GLU A 224 -7.20 8.57 -8.21
CA GLU A 224 -6.73 9.94 -8.36
C GLU A 224 -7.03 10.55 -9.76
N PRO A 225 -8.28 10.54 -10.23
CA PRO A 225 -8.59 11.09 -11.56
C PRO A 225 -8.13 12.55 -11.72
N PHE A 226 -8.30 13.35 -10.68
CA PHE A 226 -7.88 14.75 -10.54
C PHE A 226 -7.64 15.03 -9.05
N ALA A 227 -7.12 16.24 -8.71
CA ALA A 227 -6.94 16.61 -7.30
C ALA A 227 -8.30 16.58 -6.55
N GLU A 228 -8.26 16.14 -5.30
CA GLU A 228 -9.45 15.95 -4.47
C GLU A 228 -10.24 17.26 -4.32
N ASP A 229 -11.35 17.33 -4.98
CA ASP A 229 -12.25 18.47 -5.01
C ASP A 229 -13.70 18.01 -4.97
N ARG A 230 -14.48 18.49 -3.98
CA ARG A 230 -15.86 18.03 -3.78
C ARG A 230 -16.75 18.22 -5.01
N PRO A 231 -16.83 19.39 -5.66
CA PRO A 231 -17.60 19.57 -6.88
C PRO A 231 -17.19 18.63 -8.01
N LEU A 232 -15.89 18.39 -8.19
CA LEU A 232 -15.40 17.50 -9.26
C LEU A 232 -15.74 16.04 -8.96
N ASN A 233 -15.52 15.58 -7.73
CA ASN A 233 -15.86 14.21 -7.32
C ASN A 233 -17.38 13.97 -7.40
N GLN A 234 -18.19 14.92 -6.97
CA GLN A 234 -19.65 14.85 -7.11
C GLN A 234 -20.06 14.70 -8.59
N ALA A 235 -19.53 15.57 -9.46
CA ALA A 235 -19.85 15.53 -10.89
C ALA A 235 -19.36 14.24 -11.59
N LEU A 236 -18.27 13.63 -11.11
CA LEU A 236 -17.82 12.32 -11.58
C LEU A 236 -18.74 11.20 -11.09
N LYS A 237 -19.12 11.19 -9.81
CA LYS A 237 -20.03 10.19 -9.24
C LYS A 237 -21.41 10.24 -9.90
N GLU A 238 -21.96 11.43 -10.08
CA GLU A 238 -23.23 11.62 -10.82
C GLU A 238 -23.13 11.03 -12.24
N TYR A 239 -22.02 11.29 -12.93
CA TYR A 239 -21.77 10.77 -14.27
C TYR A 239 -21.71 9.24 -14.30
N LEU A 240 -20.98 8.60 -13.36
CA LEU A 240 -20.89 7.14 -13.26
C LEU A 240 -22.29 6.51 -13.05
N VAL A 241 -23.12 7.13 -12.21
CA VAL A 241 -24.51 6.71 -11.97
C VAL A 241 -25.37 6.86 -13.24
N GLU A 242 -25.27 8.01 -13.93
CA GLU A 242 -25.99 8.26 -15.19
C GLU A 242 -25.67 7.21 -16.27
N GLN A 243 -24.40 6.78 -16.35
CA GLN A 243 -23.96 5.75 -17.28
C GLN A 243 -24.27 4.32 -16.80
N SER A 244 -24.71 4.14 -15.55
CA SER A 244 -24.89 2.83 -14.91
C SER A 244 -23.61 2.01 -14.86
N TRP A 245 -22.47 2.64 -14.55
CA TRP A 245 -21.18 1.98 -14.39
C TRP A 245 -20.85 1.73 -12.92
N ASP A 246 -20.35 0.53 -12.64
CA ASP A 246 -19.92 0.10 -11.29
C ASP A 246 -18.48 0.52 -10.95
N THR A 247 -17.86 1.40 -11.73
CA THR A 247 -16.51 1.89 -11.49
C THR A 247 -16.46 2.69 -10.20
N LEU A 248 -15.60 2.29 -9.28
CA LEU A 248 -15.38 2.96 -8.00
C LEU A 248 -14.42 4.15 -8.17
N VAL A 249 -14.57 5.17 -7.34
CA VAL A 249 -13.61 6.26 -7.20
C VAL A 249 -12.69 5.96 -6.02
N ALA A 250 -11.38 5.85 -6.27
CA ALA A 250 -10.36 5.60 -5.27
C ALA A 250 -9.46 6.83 -5.12
N ASP A 251 -9.16 7.21 -3.87
CA ASP A 251 -8.40 8.43 -3.60
C ASP A 251 -7.82 8.46 -2.18
N GLY A 252 -6.95 9.45 -1.89
CA GLY A 252 -6.45 9.74 -0.56
C GLY A 252 -5.00 9.39 -0.32
N GLU A 253 -4.18 9.21 -1.35
CA GLU A 253 -2.72 9.08 -1.20
C GLU A 253 -2.13 10.34 -0.51
N PHE A 254 -0.93 10.21 0.06
CA PHE A 254 -0.18 11.29 0.71
C PHE A 254 -0.97 12.00 1.84
N ALA A 255 -1.22 13.28 1.71
CA ALA A 255 -1.88 14.14 2.68
C ALA A 255 -3.14 14.77 2.07
N PRO A 256 -4.25 14.05 2.06
CA PRO A 256 -5.50 14.56 1.49
C PRO A 256 -5.98 15.83 2.21
N PRO A 257 -6.81 16.66 1.57
CA PRO A 257 -7.31 17.89 2.16
C PRO A 257 -8.17 17.61 3.42
N PRO A 258 -8.32 18.57 4.34
CA PRO A 258 -9.13 18.38 5.55
C PRO A 258 -10.58 17.96 5.29
N SER A 259 -11.12 18.29 4.10
CA SER A 259 -12.47 17.92 3.67
C SER A 259 -12.58 16.48 3.16
N PHE A 260 -11.48 15.75 3.04
CA PHE A 260 -11.45 14.41 2.44
C PHE A 260 -12.43 13.44 3.10
N PHE A 261 -12.36 13.29 4.42
CA PHE A 261 -13.25 12.35 5.13
C PHE A 261 -14.72 12.74 5.07
N SER A 262 -15.06 14.03 4.94
CA SER A 262 -16.45 14.42 4.71
C SER A 262 -16.91 14.05 3.29
N MET A 263 -16.02 14.04 2.29
CA MET A 263 -16.35 13.52 0.95
C MET A 263 -16.51 12.01 0.95
N VAL A 264 -15.70 11.30 1.75
CA VAL A 264 -15.82 9.84 1.95
C VAL A 264 -17.18 9.50 2.59
N GLU A 265 -17.56 10.17 3.69
CA GLU A 265 -18.83 9.99 4.38
C GLU A 265 -20.04 10.28 3.47
N GLU A 266 -19.91 11.22 2.53
CA GLU A 266 -20.93 11.57 1.54
C GLU A 266 -20.99 10.60 0.34
N GLY A 267 -20.12 9.58 0.28
CA GLY A 267 -20.06 8.59 -0.79
C GLY A 267 -19.49 9.13 -2.11
N LEU A 268 -18.68 10.20 -2.05
CA LEU A 268 -17.97 10.74 -3.21
C LEU A 268 -16.66 10.02 -3.52
N ILE A 269 -16.17 9.22 -2.55
CA ILE A 269 -15.00 8.35 -2.64
C ILE A 269 -15.40 6.98 -2.11
N ASP A 270 -15.18 5.94 -2.90
CA ASP A 270 -15.59 4.56 -2.59
C ASP A 270 -14.46 3.74 -1.98
N VAL A 271 -13.20 4.10 -2.26
CA VAL A 271 -12.01 3.38 -1.82
C VAL A 271 -11.00 4.38 -1.24
N VAL A 272 -10.70 4.25 0.05
CA VAL A 272 -9.71 5.10 0.72
C VAL A 272 -8.33 4.46 0.59
N GLN A 273 -7.36 5.24 0.07
CA GLN A 273 -6.00 4.79 -0.21
C GLN A 273 -4.93 5.58 0.56
N HIS A 274 -5.26 6.13 1.72
CA HIS A 274 -4.29 6.89 2.50
C HIS A 274 -3.01 6.08 2.77
N ASP A 275 -1.85 6.74 2.67
CA ASP A 275 -0.55 6.10 2.74
C ASP A 275 -0.29 5.51 4.14
N PHE A 276 0.00 4.22 4.19
CA PHE A 276 0.22 3.51 5.45
C PHE A 276 1.49 3.99 6.15
N ARG A 277 2.53 4.39 5.42
CA ARG A 277 3.78 4.94 5.98
C ARG A 277 3.60 6.26 6.69
N LEU A 278 2.63 7.08 6.26
CA LEU A 278 2.35 8.37 6.86
C LEU A 278 1.50 8.24 8.13
N SER A 279 0.54 7.34 8.11
CA SER A 279 -0.48 7.22 9.15
C SER A 279 -0.25 6.08 10.14
N GLY A 280 0.37 4.98 9.70
CA GLY A 280 0.58 3.78 10.50
C GLY A 280 -0.66 2.92 10.68
N LEU A 281 -0.46 1.73 11.24
CA LEU A 281 -1.51 0.76 11.53
C LEU A 281 -2.50 1.27 12.59
N THR A 282 -2.00 2.01 13.57
CA THR A 282 -2.84 2.62 14.63
C THR A 282 -3.90 3.53 14.05
N TRP A 283 -3.54 4.38 13.10
CA TRP A 283 -4.49 5.29 12.45
C TRP A 283 -5.50 4.52 11.60
N TRP A 284 -5.03 3.62 10.74
CA TRP A 284 -5.91 2.80 9.90
C TRP A 284 -6.93 2.01 10.72
N ARG A 285 -6.48 1.45 11.85
CA ARG A 285 -7.38 0.76 12.78
C ARG A 285 -8.43 1.70 13.36
N SER A 286 -8.08 2.96 13.62
CA SER A 286 -9.01 3.94 14.22
C SER A 286 -10.11 4.37 13.25
N VAL A 287 -9.84 4.40 11.93
CA VAL A 287 -10.82 4.86 10.92
C VAL A 287 -11.56 3.71 10.24
N ALA A 288 -11.06 2.49 10.31
CA ALA A 288 -11.62 1.33 9.60
C ALA A 288 -13.09 1.06 9.94
N ALA A 289 -13.50 1.30 11.18
CA ALA A 289 -14.89 1.11 11.61
C ALA A 289 -15.84 2.17 11.03
N ASP A 290 -15.39 3.41 10.90
CA ASP A 290 -16.16 4.48 10.27
C ASP A 290 -16.30 4.20 8.78
N LEU A 291 -15.21 3.80 8.11
CA LEU A 291 -15.24 3.41 6.69
C LEU A 291 -16.18 2.20 6.44
N GLU A 292 -16.17 1.21 7.35
CA GLU A 292 -17.11 0.09 7.28
C GLU A 292 -18.58 0.56 7.42
N MET A 293 -18.84 1.47 8.34
CA MET A 293 -20.19 2.04 8.57
C MET A 293 -20.69 2.86 7.36
N TRP A 294 -19.79 3.50 6.63
CA TRP A 294 -20.10 4.27 5.41
C TRP A 294 -20.11 3.43 4.13
N ASP A 295 -19.92 2.10 4.24
CA ASP A 295 -19.81 1.18 3.09
C ASP A 295 -18.64 1.53 2.15
N VAL A 296 -17.53 2.02 2.72
CA VAL A 296 -16.32 2.42 2.01
C VAL A 296 -15.24 1.37 2.18
N LEU A 297 -14.51 1.09 1.11
CA LEU A 297 -13.44 0.10 1.08
C LEU A 297 -12.11 0.70 1.54
N CYS A 298 -11.30 -0.13 2.18
CA CYS A 298 -9.92 0.19 2.54
C CYS A 298 -8.97 -0.46 1.53
N ALA A 299 -8.05 0.30 0.95
CA ALA A 299 -6.97 -0.18 0.10
C ALA A 299 -5.72 0.69 0.27
N PRO A 300 -5.05 0.66 1.46
CA PRO A 300 -3.94 1.55 1.75
C PRO A 300 -2.85 1.52 0.68
N HIS A 301 -2.35 2.69 0.27
CA HIS A 301 -1.24 2.84 -0.65
C HIS A 301 0.07 2.33 -0.03
N THR A 302 0.86 1.56 -0.81
CA THR A 302 2.14 0.97 -0.38
C THR A 302 3.28 1.13 -1.37
N TRP A 303 3.10 1.85 -2.46
CA TRP A 303 4.14 1.96 -3.48
C TRP A 303 5.49 2.41 -2.91
N GLY A 304 6.55 1.67 -3.27
CA GLY A 304 7.93 1.97 -2.84
C GLY A 304 8.44 1.16 -1.66
N SER A 305 7.58 0.44 -0.91
CA SER A 305 7.99 -0.52 0.11
C SER A 305 7.63 -1.96 -0.28
N TYR A 306 8.47 -2.90 0.15
CA TYR A 306 8.20 -4.33 0.02
C TYR A 306 7.78 -4.95 1.36
N ILE A 307 8.32 -4.41 2.45
CA ILE A 307 8.12 -4.94 3.80
C ILE A 307 6.74 -4.61 4.36
N GLU A 308 6.19 -3.44 4.03
CA GLU A 308 4.90 -3.00 4.56
C GLU A 308 3.74 -3.93 4.21
N ARG A 309 3.79 -4.60 3.05
CA ARG A 309 2.71 -5.48 2.57
C ARG A 309 2.30 -6.54 3.59
N TYR A 310 3.22 -6.97 4.46
CA TYR A 310 2.92 -7.96 5.49
C TYR A 310 2.04 -7.38 6.60
N HIS A 311 2.34 -6.17 7.05
CA HIS A 311 1.49 -5.45 8.00
C HIS A 311 0.13 -5.10 7.39
N HIS A 312 0.10 -4.69 6.12
CA HIS A 312 -1.16 -4.46 5.38
C HIS A 312 -1.99 -5.74 5.26
N ALA A 313 -1.37 -6.88 4.98
CA ALA A 313 -2.09 -8.15 4.89
C ALA A 313 -2.68 -8.55 6.25
N HIS A 314 -1.99 -8.31 7.37
CA HIS A 314 -2.56 -8.48 8.70
C HIS A 314 -3.72 -7.52 8.97
N PHE A 315 -3.61 -6.25 8.57
CA PHE A 315 -4.70 -5.29 8.64
C PHE A 315 -5.89 -5.75 7.80
N ALA A 316 -5.67 -6.15 6.54
CA ALA A 316 -6.70 -6.71 5.67
C ALA A 316 -7.42 -7.92 6.29
N ALA A 317 -6.66 -8.82 6.92
CA ALA A 317 -7.23 -9.97 7.64
C ALA A 317 -7.99 -9.60 8.92
N SER A 318 -7.94 -8.36 9.36
CA SER A 318 -8.59 -7.88 10.58
C SER A 318 -9.89 -7.13 10.35
N ILE A 319 -10.19 -6.69 9.13
CA ILE A 319 -11.37 -5.89 8.78
C ILE A 319 -12.18 -6.54 7.64
N PRO A 320 -13.51 -6.36 7.57
CA PRO A 320 -14.34 -6.98 6.53
C PRO A 320 -14.37 -6.19 5.21
N ASN A 321 -14.06 -4.89 5.22
CA ASN A 321 -14.17 -3.95 4.11
C ASN A 321 -12.82 -3.65 3.42
N TYR A 322 -11.88 -4.60 3.41
CA TYR A 322 -10.64 -4.47 2.66
C TYR A 322 -10.86 -4.86 1.19
N ALA A 323 -10.41 -4.02 0.25
CA ALA A 323 -10.58 -4.28 -1.18
C ALA A 323 -9.48 -5.19 -1.74
N LEU A 324 -8.33 -4.62 -2.05
CA LEU A 324 -7.16 -5.30 -2.61
C LEU A 324 -5.89 -4.70 -2.01
N LEU A 325 -4.85 -5.51 -1.86
CA LEU A 325 -3.56 -5.07 -1.38
C LEU A 325 -2.65 -4.68 -2.55
N GLU A 326 -2.13 -3.46 -2.50
CA GLU A 326 -1.16 -2.97 -3.46
C GLU A 326 0.18 -3.71 -3.32
N ALA A 327 0.71 -4.20 -4.44
CA ALA A 327 2.01 -4.84 -4.48
C ALA A 327 2.65 -4.69 -5.86
N ALA A 328 3.87 -5.20 -6.02
CA ALA A 328 4.53 -5.32 -7.31
C ALA A 328 5.49 -6.51 -7.28
N PRO A 329 5.78 -7.15 -8.42
CA PRO A 329 6.86 -8.10 -8.55
C PRO A 329 8.18 -7.53 -8.05
N ALA A 330 8.80 -8.17 -7.08
CA ALA A 330 10.08 -7.72 -6.54
C ALA A 330 10.77 -8.81 -5.73
N HIS A 331 12.06 -8.60 -5.48
CA HIS A 331 12.86 -9.44 -4.60
C HIS A 331 13.55 -8.58 -3.54
N MET A 332 13.40 -8.97 -2.27
CA MET A 332 14.06 -8.35 -1.12
C MET A 332 15.02 -9.37 -0.49
N PRO A 333 16.34 -9.20 -0.68
CA PRO A 333 17.32 -10.13 -0.12
C PRO A 333 17.23 -10.22 1.41
N GLY A 334 17.40 -11.43 1.94
CA GLY A 334 17.45 -11.69 3.37
C GLY A 334 16.10 -11.62 4.09
N LEU A 335 15.01 -11.39 3.40
CA LEU A 335 13.68 -11.46 4.00
C LEU A 335 13.32 -12.91 4.30
N ILE A 336 12.89 -13.17 5.54
CA ILE A 336 12.37 -14.45 6.02
C ILE A 336 10.87 -14.30 6.21
N GLU A 337 10.10 -15.13 5.51
CA GLU A 337 8.64 -15.10 5.44
C GLU A 337 8.07 -16.38 6.09
N ASP A 338 8.05 -16.43 7.42
CA ASP A 338 7.64 -17.62 8.15
C ASP A 338 6.12 -17.87 8.07
N GLY A 339 5.75 -18.92 7.32
CA GLY A 339 4.36 -19.34 7.12
C GLY A 339 3.57 -18.51 6.11
N TRP A 340 4.16 -17.53 5.45
CA TRP A 340 3.55 -16.80 4.36
C TRP A 340 3.52 -17.63 3.08
N SER A 341 2.50 -17.43 2.25
CA SER A 341 2.43 -17.99 0.90
C SER A 341 1.68 -17.06 -0.03
N PHE A 342 2.23 -16.85 -1.22
CA PHE A 342 1.57 -16.10 -2.29
C PHE A 342 1.25 -17.06 -3.43
N ILE A 343 -0.02 -17.39 -3.58
CA ILE A 343 -0.50 -18.37 -4.55
C ILE A 343 -1.81 -17.85 -5.14
N ASP A 344 -1.93 -17.90 -6.44
CA ASP A 344 -3.16 -17.64 -7.16
C ASP A 344 -3.74 -16.24 -6.89
N GLY A 345 -2.85 -15.21 -6.86
CA GLY A 345 -3.19 -13.82 -6.58
C GLY A 345 -3.48 -13.51 -5.11
N LYS A 346 -3.28 -14.46 -4.20
CA LYS A 346 -3.63 -14.32 -2.78
C LYS A 346 -2.42 -14.53 -1.87
N LEU A 347 -2.18 -13.57 -1.02
CA LEU A 347 -1.22 -13.65 0.07
C LEU A 347 -1.92 -14.20 1.31
N THR A 348 -1.48 -15.36 1.79
CA THR A 348 -2.05 -15.99 2.98
C THR A 348 -1.32 -15.53 4.23
N VAL A 349 -2.06 -14.88 5.14
CA VAL A 349 -1.55 -14.42 6.43
C VAL A 349 -1.31 -15.61 7.36
N PRO A 350 -0.09 -15.79 7.95
CA PRO A 350 0.23 -16.92 8.81
C PRO A 350 -0.38 -16.83 10.21
N ASP A 351 -0.34 -17.94 10.93
CA ASP A 351 -0.67 -17.99 12.38
C ASP A 351 0.57 -17.81 13.28
N THR A 352 1.71 -17.42 12.73
CA THR A 352 2.93 -17.10 13.49
C THR A 352 2.75 -15.84 14.34
N PRO A 353 3.30 -15.80 15.57
CA PRO A 353 3.23 -14.59 16.41
C PRO A 353 3.89 -13.37 15.75
N GLY A 354 3.27 -12.21 15.90
CA GLY A 354 3.68 -10.97 15.24
C GLY A 354 3.24 -10.92 13.79
N ALA A 355 4.05 -10.24 12.97
CA ALA A 355 3.83 -10.10 11.52
C ALA A 355 4.39 -11.29 10.71
N GLY A 356 4.97 -12.32 11.34
CA GLY A 356 5.48 -13.51 10.65
C GLY A 356 6.64 -13.21 9.69
N ILE A 357 7.39 -12.14 9.92
CA ILE A 357 8.57 -11.78 9.13
C ILE A 357 9.80 -11.56 10.02
N ALA A 358 10.96 -11.83 9.44
CA ALA A 358 12.26 -11.48 10.00
C ALA A 358 13.24 -11.16 8.87
N ILE A 359 14.39 -10.63 9.20
CA ILE A 359 15.47 -10.35 8.24
C ILE A 359 16.69 -11.16 8.67
N GLU A 360 17.38 -11.81 7.74
CA GLU A 360 18.65 -12.46 8.00
C GLU A 360 19.62 -11.48 8.67
N GLU A 361 20.22 -11.89 9.79
CA GLU A 361 21.03 -11.00 10.65
C GLU A 361 22.21 -10.38 9.87
N LYS A 362 22.80 -11.12 8.94
CA LYS A 362 23.88 -10.60 8.08
C LYS A 362 23.41 -9.43 7.22
N ILE A 363 22.24 -9.55 6.59
CA ILE A 363 21.67 -8.51 5.72
C ILE A 363 21.20 -7.33 6.57
N PHE A 364 20.55 -7.61 7.71
CA PHE A 364 20.10 -6.57 8.64
C PHE A 364 21.29 -5.73 9.16
N SER A 365 22.39 -6.39 9.59
CA SER A 365 23.60 -5.71 10.05
C SER A 365 24.28 -4.87 8.96
N GLN A 366 24.31 -5.35 7.72
CA GLN A 366 24.80 -4.56 6.58
C GLN A 366 23.97 -3.30 6.34
N GLY A 367 22.66 -3.38 6.48
CA GLY A 367 21.78 -2.23 6.33
C GLY A 367 21.89 -1.20 7.49
N ILE A 368 22.34 -1.62 8.68
CA ILE A 368 22.68 -0.70 9.79
C ILE A 368 23.90 0.16 9.45
N GLU A 369 24.86 -0.36 8.69
CA GLU A 369 26.06 0.37 8.24
C GLU A 369 25.77 1.37 7.10
N ASP A 370 24.56 1.37 6.55
CA ASP A 370 24.13 2.36 5.56
C ASP A 370 24.14 3.77 6.19
N ARG A 371 24.28 4.81 5.36
CA ARG A 371 24.29 6.21 5.80
C ARG A 371 23.10 6.56 6.70
N ASP A 372 21.92 6.02 6.39
CA ASP A 372 20.66 6.30 7.09
C ASP A 372 20.30 5.22 8.12
N GLY A 373 21.18 4.23 8.30
CA GLY A 373 21.08 3.17 9.30
C GLY A 373 21.68 3.59 10.64
N PHE A 374 21.28 2.90 11.71
CA PHE A 374 21.88 3.07 13.03
C PHE A 374 21.55 1.91 13.98
N SER A 375 22.35 1.76 15.04
CA SER A 375 22.06 0.92 16.21
C SER A 375 22.22 1.75 17.47
N LEU A 376 21.23 1.72 18.35
CA LEU A 376 21.20 2.38 19.65
C LEU A 376 20.93 1.33 20.73
N ARG A 377 21.63 1.45 21.86
CA ARG A 377 21.49 0.56 23.02
C ARG A 377 21.43 1.38 24.31
N LEU A 378 20.67 0.87 25.30
CA LEU A 378 20.67 1.38 26.67
C LEU A 378 22.03 1.15 27.34
#